data_df0c9a85db411fb8e9b21258a955efb2
#
_entry.id   df0c9a85db411fb8e9b21258a955efb2
#
_cell.length_a   1.000
_cell.length_b   1.000
_cell.length_c   1.000
_cell.angle_alpha   90.00
_cell.angle_beta   90.00
_cell.angle_gamma   90.00
#
_symmetry.space_group_name_H-M   'P 1'
#
loop_
_entity.id
_entity.type
_entity.pdbx_description
1 polymer ?
#
loop_
_entity_poly.entity_id
_entity_poly.type
_entity_poly.pdbx_seq_one_letter_code
_entity_poly.pdbx_strand_id
1 'polypeptide(L)'
;AAPDLTLARQRRPVKDRLPKRSRVEAESWQDVDKDLFDRLRGVRLGLKIPELMAMQTRAIVEAALTVKEDGLEVTAEIMVPLVGHATEMAAARSIIEAEMRAVFDAQGASADELPIPIGTMIEVPRAALTAGEIARHADFFSFGTNDLTQMTLGMSRDDAEAEFLLAYLADELVPENPFRSIDEQGVGRLIELAVREGRATRPDL
;
A
#
# COMPACT_ATOMS: atom_id res chain seq x y z
N ALA A 1 -0.30 31.45 31.21
CA ALA A 1 -0.54 32.05 29.92
C ALA A 1 -0.73 30.87 28.93
N ALA A 2 -1.90 30.78 28.31
CA ALA A 2 -2.19 29.76 27.32
C ALA A 2 -1.48 30.10 26.01
N PRO A 3 -0.95 29.12 25.26
CA PRO A 3 -0.31 29.40 23.97
C PRO A 3 -1.35 29.87 22.95
N ASP A 4 -0.97 30.89 22.20
CA ASP A 4 -1.77 31.52 21.16
C ASP A 4 -2.00 30.55 19.96
N LEU A 5 -3.23 30.08 19.82
CA LEU A 5 -3.69 29.17 18.76
C LEU A 5 -3.95 29.85 17.40
N THR A 6 -3.58 31.14 17.26
CA THR A 6 -3.89 31.93 16.06
C THR A 6 -2.96 31.67 14.87
N LEU A 7 -1.81 30.99 15.05
CA LEU A 7 -0.85 30.69 13.96
C LEU A 7 -1.19 29.47 13.11
N ALA A 8 -2.19 28.67 13.51
CA ALA A 8 -2.57 27.45 12.77
C ALA A 8 -3.50 27.67 11.54
N ARG A 9 -3.94 28.89 11.28
CA ARG A 9 -5.00 29.16 10.26
C ARG A 9 -4.52 29.69 8.91
N GLN A 10 -3.21 29.75 8.63
CA GLN A 10 -2.73 30.22 7.32
C GLN A 10 -1.98 29.15 6.50
N ARG A 11 -2.28 27.87 6.66
CA ARG A 11 -1.80 26.89 5.71
C ARG A 11 -2.70 26.96 4.46
N ARG A 12 -2.13 27.44 3.35
CA ARG A 12 -2.81 27.37 2.03
C ARG A 12 -3.26 25.94 1.77
N PRO A 13 -4.46 25.73 1.14
CA PRO A 13 -4.91 24.42 0.73
C PRO A 13 -3.83 23.69 -0.06
N VAL A 14 -3.76 22.37 0.07
CA VAL A 14 -2.74 21.52 -0.61
C VAL A 14 -2.69 21.79 -2.12
N LYS A 15 -3.85 22.05 -2.75
CA LYS A 15 -3.97 22.43 -4.17
C LYS A 15 -3.15 23.66 -4.59
N ASP A 16 -2.84 24.57 -3.65
CA ASP A 16 -2.07 25.78 -3.93
C ASP A 16 -0.57 25.58 -3.81
N ARG A 17 -0.12 24.40 -3.36
CA ARG A 17 1.29 24.02 -3.22
C ARG A 17 1.79 23.17 -4.38
N LEU A 18 0.89 22.64 -5.22
CA LEU A 18 1.27 21.83 -6.37
C LEU A 18 1.87 22.70 -7.49
N PRO A 19 2.91 22.23 -8.21
CA PRO A 19 3.45 22.90 -9.37
C PRO A 19 2.36 23.17 -10.40
N LYS A 20 2.49 24.26 -11.18
CA LYS A 20 1.47 24.66 -12.18
C LYS A 20 1.08 23.56 -13.18
N ARG A 21 1.99 22.60 -13.50
CA ARG A 21 1.70 21.46 -14.38
C ARG A 21 0.71 20.46 -13.75
N SER A 22 0.81 20.21 -12.47
CA SER A 22 -0.13 19.33 -11.77
C SER A 22 -1.51 19.95 -11.51
N ARG A 23 -1.67 21.29 -11.65
CA ARG A 23 -2.98 21.94 -11.54
C ARG A 23 -3.90 21.66 -12.72
N VAL A 24 -3.35 21.58 -13.94
CA VAL A 24 -4.16 21.31 -15.16
C VAL A 24 -4.66 19.85 -15.14
N GLU A 25 -3.85 18.94 -14.62
CA GLU A 25 -4.25 17.54 -14.49
C GLU A 25 -5.25 17.32 -13.35
N ALA A 26 -5.15 18.05 -12.25
CA ALA A 26 -6.05 17.91 -11.10
C ALA A 26 -7.52 18.32 -11.42
N GLU A 27 -7.74 19.22 -12.37
CA GLU A 27 -9.10 19.58 -12.82
C GLU A 27 -9.70 18.49 -13.74
N SER A 28 -8.87 17.74 -14.46
CA SER A 28 -9.31 16.62 -15.31
C SER A 28 -9.61 15.34 -14.51
N TRP A 29 -9.15 15.23 -13.28
CA TRP A 29 -9.38 14.03 -12.44
C TRP A 29 -10.83 13.90 -11.95
N GLN A 30 -11.62 14.96 -12.01
CA GLN A 30 -13.04 14.92 -11.64
C GLN A 30 -13.91 14.21 -12.68
N ASP A 31 -13.42 14.10 -13.92
CA ASP A 31 -14.07 13.43 -15.05
C ASP A 31 -13.47 12.05 -15.37
N VAL A 32 -12.51 11.57 -14.57
CA VAL A 32 -12.00 10.21 -14.72
C VAL A 32 -13.09 9.24 -14.29
N ASP A 33 -13.53 8.45 -15.25
CA ASP A 33 -14.53 7.42 -15.10
C ASP A 33 -14.27 6.60 -13.82
N LYS A 34 -15.24 6.59 -12.91
CA LYS A 34 -15.17 5.89 -11.63
C LYS A 34 -14.76 4.44 -11.79
N ASP A 35 -15.19 3.82 -12.90
CA ASP A 35 -14.80 2.45 -13.27
C ASP A 35 -13.30 2.30 -13.58
N LEU A 36 -12.65 3.35 -14.09
CA LEU A 36 -11.20 3.34 -14.33
C LEU A 36 -10.41 3.38 -13.02
N PHE A 37 -10.91 4.11 -12.02
CA PHE A 37 -10.32 4.19 -10.68
C PHE A 37 -10.44 2.86 -9.93
N ASP A 38 -11.55 2.16 -10.07
CA ASP A 38 -11.78 0.85 -9.45
C ASP A 38 -10.91 -0.24 -10.07
N ARG A 39 -10.50 -0.10 -11.33
CA ARG A 39 -9.62 -1.03 -12.05
C ARG A 39 -8.13 -0.69 -11.95
N LEU A 40 -7.79 0.60 -11.82
CA LEU A 40 -6.44 1.13 -11.65
C LEU A 40 -6.25 1.59 -10.21
N ARG A 41 -5.82 0.68 -9.33
CA ARG A 41 -5.48 0.98 -7.94
C ARG A 41 -4.16 0.33 -7.52
N GLY A 42 -3.63 0.73 -6.37
CA GLY A 42 -2.40 0.17 -5.84
C GLY A 42 -1.21 0.34 -6.78
N VAL A 43 -0.39 -0.69 -6.89
CA VAL A 43 0.83 -0.67 -7.72
C VAL A 43 0.56 -0.28 -9.17
N ARG A 44 -0.58 -0.71 -9.75
CA ARG A 44 -0.93 -0.43 -11.15
C ARG A 44 -1.12 1.07 -11.40
N LEU A 45 -1.80 1.76 -10.47
CA LEU A 45 -1.98 3.21 -10.52
C LEU A 45 -0.63 3.92 -10.36
N GLY A 46 0.18 3.51 -9.38
CA GLY A 46 1.50 4.08 -9.14
C GLY A 46 2.48 3.90 -10.31
N LEU A 47 2.43 2.75 -11.00
CA LEU A 47 3.25 2.52 -12.19
C LEU A 47 2.73 3.27 -13.42
N LYS A 48 1.42 3.51 -13.51
CA LYS A 48 0.82 4.30 -14.59
C LYS A 48 1.06 5.79 -14.42
N ILE A 49 1.14 6.25 -13.17
CA ILE A 49 1.38 7.65 -12.78
C ILE A 49 2.54 7.66 -11.77
N PRO A 50 3.80 7.50 -12.23
CA PRO A 50 4.97 7.43 -11.34
C PRO A 50 5.12 8.64 -10.44
N GLU A 51 4.70 9.82 -10.90
CA GLU A 51 4.74 11.07 -10.16
C GLU A 51 3.86 11.03 -8.89
N LEU A 52 2.76 10.26 -8.93
CA LEU A 52 1.90 10.06 -7.76
C LEU A 52 2.64 9.26 -6.68
N MET A 53 3.30 8.17 -7.07
CA MET A 53 4.09 7.34 -6.15
C MET A 53 5.28 8.13 -5.58
N ALA A 54 5.98 8.88 -6.42
CA ALA A 54 7.07 9.75 -6.00
C ALA A 54 6.59 10.83 -5.01
N MET A 55 5.46 11.50 -5.31
CA MET A 55 4.87 12.49 -4.40
C MET A 55 4.50 11.90 -3.03
N GLN A 56 3.89 10.71 -3.00
CA GLN A 56 3.54 10.02 -1.76
C GLN A 56 4.79 9.63 -0.97
N THR A 57 5.80 9.10 -1.64
CA THR A 57 7.10 8.76 -1.03
C THR A 57 7.75 10.00 -0.42
N ARG A 58 7.82 11.10 -1.17
CA ARG A 58 8.34 12.38 -0.67
C ARG A 58 7.65 12.81 0.60
N ALA A 59 6.32 12.81 0.61
CA ALA A 59 5.53 13.22 1.76
C ALA A 59 5.81 12.37 3.01
N ILE A 60 5.99 11.05 2.84
CA ILE A 60 6.32 10.14 3.94
C ILE A 60 7.72 10.44 4.49
N VAL A 61 8.72 10.56 3.61
CA VAL A 61 10.12 10.77 4.01
C VAL A 61 10.29 12.14 4.67
N GLU A 62 9.72 13.21 4.08
CA GLU A 62 9.78 14.56 4.66
C GLU A 62 9.10 14.62 6.03
N ALA A 63 7.95 13.95 6.19
CA ALA A 63 7.27 13.88 7.48
C ALA A 63 8.10 13.11 8.52
N ALA A 64 8.69 11.98 8.15
CA ALA A 64 9.52 11.18 9.03
C ALA A 64 10.78 11.94 9.48
N LEU A 65 11.44 12.68 8.56
CA LEU A 65 12.58 13.56 8.90
C LEU A 65 12.17 14.67 9.86
N THR A 66 11.04 15.33 9.62
CA THR A 66 10.52 16.39 10.51
C THR A 66 10.26 15.86 11.92
N VAL A 67 9.63 14.69 12.06
CA VAL A 67 9.37 14.08 13.38
C VAL A 67 10.67 13.73 14.09
N LYS A 68 11.66 13.23 13.34
CA LYS A 68 12.99 12.93 13.90
C LYS A 68 13.74 14.19 14.35
N GLU A 69 13.68 15.28 13.58
CA GLU A 69 14.25 16.58 13.95
C GLU A 69 13.63 17.16 15.22
N ASP A 70 12.35 16.89 15.46
CA ASP A 70 11.65 17.24 16.72
C ASP A 70 12.09 16.37 17.92
N GLY A 71 13.04 15.45 17.72
CA GLY A 71 13.60 14.58 18.75
C GLY A 71 12.71 13.41 19.14
N LEU A 72 11.72 13.07 18.30
CA LEU A 72 10.84 11.92 18.51
C LEU A 72 11.39 10.69 17.77
N GLU A 73 11.16 9.53 18.38
CA GLU A 73 11.45 8.27 17.71
C GLU A 73 10.42 8.04 16.59
N VAL A 74 10.90 7.71 15.39
CA VAL A 74 10.05 7.45 14.22
C VAL A 74 10.42 6.13 13.57
N THR A 75 9.41 5.31 13.29
CA THR A 75 9.51 4.13 12.44
C THR A 75 8.55 4.34 11.28
N ALA A 76 9.09 4.48 10.08
CA ALA A 76 8.32 4.63 8.85
C ALA A 76 8.55 3.43 7.94
N GLU A 77 7.50 2.95 7.30
CA GLU A 77 7.52 1.86 6.33
C GLU A 77 6.70 2.25 5.11
N ILE A 78 7.15 1.87 3.92
CA ILE A 78 6.40 2.08 2.68
C ILE A 78 5.92 0.73 2.18
N MET A 79 4.60 0.56 2.07
CA MET A 79 3.98 -0.68 1.63
C MET A 79 3.27 -0.48 0.29
N VAL A 80 3.65 -1.27 -0.72
CA VAL A 80 3.05 -1.24 -2.06
C VAL A 80 1.90 -2.24 -2.13
N PRO A 81 0.65 -1.79 -2.33
CA PRO A 81 -0.51 -2.69 -2.39
C PRO A 81 -0.73 -3.29 -3.77
N LEU A 82 -1.48 -4.39 -3.84
CA LEU A 82 -1.96 -5.06 -5.07
C LEU A 82 -0.87 -5.56 -6.03
N VAL A 83 0.32 -5.81 -5.53
CA VAL A 83 1.39 -6.42 -6.32
C VAL A 83 0.99 -7.84 -6.71
N GLY A 84 1.04 -8.15 -8.00
CA GLY A 84 0.81 -9.50 -8.54
C GLY A 84 2.04 -10.12 -9.18
N HIS A 85 3.04 -9.31 -9.54
CA HIS A 85 4.27 -9.74 -10.21
C HIS A 85 5.51 -9.13 -9.52
N ALA A 86 6.60 -9.90 -9.47
CA ALA A 86 7.89 -9.42 -8.96
C ALA A 86 8.41 -8.19 -9.74
N THR A 87 8.13 -8.13 -11.03
CA THR A 87 8.50 -6.98 -11.89
C THR A 87 7.75 -5.71 -11.54
N GLU A 88 6.48 -5.80 -11.09
CA GLU A 88 5.74 -4.65 -10.57
C GLU A 88 6.37 -4.12 -9.28
N MET A 89 6.74 -5.04 -8.36
CA MET A 89 7.40 -4.66 -7.12
C MET A 89 8.77 -4.04 -7.37
N ALA A 90 9.58 -4.61 -8.28
CA ALA A 90 10.88 -4.07 -8.65
C ALA A 90 10.76 -2.66 -9.24
N ALA A 91 9.80 -2.42 -10.13
CA ALA A 91 9.57 -1.12 -10.74
C ALA A 91 9.10 -0.08 -9.71
N ALA A 92 8.13 -0.44 -8.85
CA ALA A 92 7.66 0.42 -7.78
C ALA A 92 8.79 0.78 -6.80
N ARG A 93 9.58 -0.21 -6.38
CA ARG A 93 10.75 -0.02 -5.51
C ARG A 93 11.74 0.98 -6.11
N SER A 94 12.04 0.87 -7.42
CA SER A 94 12.96 1.79 -8.09
C SER A 94 12.48 3.25 -8.04
N ILE A 95 11.18 3.50 -8.21
CA ILE A 95 10.60 4.84 -8.12
C ILE A 95 10.72 5.36 -6.68
N ILE A 96 10.33 4.54 -5.69
CA ILE A 96 10.38 4.89 -4.27
C ILE A 96 11.82 5.20 -3.84
N GLU A 97 12.77 4.31 -4.13
CA GLU A 97 14.18 4.52 -3.76
C GLU A 97 14.81 5.75 -4.42
N ALA A 98 14.44 6.04 -5.68
CA ALA A 98 14.92 7.24 -6.35
C ALA A 98 14.43 8.52 -5.67
N GLU A 99 13.15 8.55 -5.28
CA GLU A 99 12.57 9.69 -4.58
C GLU A 99 13.08 9.83 -3.15
N MET A 100 13.24 8.72 -2.41
CA MET A 100 13.85 8.72 -1.08
C MET A 100 15.24 9.33 -1.12
N ARG A 101 16.10 8.89 -2.05
CA ARG A 101 17.44 9.47 -2.23
C ARG A 101 17.37 10.97 -2.50
N ALA A 102 16.49 11.41 -3.40
CA ALA A 102 16.34 12.83 -3.73
C ALA A 102 15.92 13.67 -2.51
N VAL A 103 15.06 13.14 -1.64
CA VAL A 103 14.67 13.84 -0.40
C VAL A 103 15.81 13.88 0.60
N PHE A 104 16.50 12.75 0.84
CA PHE A 104 17.64 12.69 1.75
C PHE A 104 18.75 13.66 1.32
N ASP A 105 19.09 13.67 0.03
CA ASP A 105 20.11 14.57 -0.53
C ASP A 105 19.71 16.04 -0.33
N ALA A 106 18.43 16.37 -0.58
CA ALA A 106 17.94 17.75 -0.45
C ALA A 106 17.91 18.25 1.01
N GLN A 107 17.71 17.33 1.97
CA GLN A 107 17.64 17.64 3.41
C GLN A 107 19.00 17.46 4.12
N GLY A 108 20.04 16.98 3.41
CA GLY A 108 21.35 16.68 4.02
C GLY A 108 21.28 15.53 5.03
N ALA A 109 20.30 14.64 4.90
CA ALA A 109 20.09 13.49 5.76
C ALA A 109 20.63 12.21 5.13
N SER A 110 20.76 11.15 5.93
CA SER A 110 21.22 9.84 5.47
C SER A 110 20.15 8.76 5.66
N ALA A 111 20.05 7.86 4.68
CA ALA A 111 19.19 6.68 4.78
C ALA A 111 19.62 5.74 5.95
N ASP A 112 20.89 5.75 6.35
CA ASP A 112 21.37 4.97 7.50
C ASP A 112 20.85 5.53 8.82
N GLU A 113 20.57 6.83 8.88
CA GLU A 113 20.02 7.49 10.07
C GLU A 113 18.50 7.34 10.19
N LEU A 114 17.81 7.13 9.08
CA LEU A 114 16.37 6.92 9.00
C LEU A 114 16.08 5.81 7.99
N PRO A 115 16.27 4.53 8.35
CA PRO A 115 15.92 3.41 7.48
C PRO A 115 14.39 3.36 7.29
N ILE A 116 13.95 3.31 6.03
CA ILE A 116 12.54 3.17 5.66
C ILE A 116 12.40 1.90 4.81
N PRO A 117 12.00 0.77 5.41
CA PRO A 117 11.77 -0.47 4.67
C PRO A 117 10.67 -0.32 3.62
N ILE A 118 10.85 -0.99 2.47
CA ILE A 118 9.88 -1.01 1.39
C ILE A 118 9.34 -2.42 1.23
N GLY A 119 8.10 -2.62 1.60
CA GLY A 119 7.42 -3.91 1.54
C GLY A 119 6.23 -3.93 0.61
N THR A 120 5.51 -5.04 0.62
CA THR A 120 4.29 -5.19 -0.17
C THR A 120 3.18 -5.89 0.61
N MET A 121 1.95 -5.65 0.19
CA MET A 121 0.79 -6.39 0.67
C MET A 121 0.56 -7.61 -0.22
N ILE A 122 0.59 -8.80 0.38
CA ILE A 122 0.18 -10.05 -0.27
C ILE A 122 -1.33 -10.15 -0.11
N GLU A 123 -2.04 -9.79 -1.16
CA GLU A 123 -3.50 -9.73 -1.17
C GLU A 123 -4.11 -10.23 -2.50
N VAL A 124 -3.24 -10.58 -3.46
CA VAL A 124 -3.62 -11.23 -4.72
C VAL A 124 -3.18 -12.69 -4.63
N PRO A 125 -4.05 -13.69 -4.90
CA PRO A 125 -3.68 -15.10 -4.86
C PRO A 125 -2.42 -15.44 -5.67
N ARG A 126 -2.25 -14.82 -6.83
CA ARG A 126 -1.03 -14.96 -7.63
C ARG A 126 0.22 -14.52 -6.88
N ALA A 127 0.14 -13.41 -6.12
CA ALA A 127 1.26 -12.94 -5.31
C ALA A 127 1.65 -13.97 -4.24
N ALA A 128 0.67 -14.59 -3.58
CA ALA A 128 0.92 -15.66 -2.62
C ALA A 128 1.64 -16.86 -3.24
N LEU A 129 1.22 -17.27 -4.47
CA LEU A 129 1.82 -18.37 -5.21
C LEU A 129 3.24 -18.09 -5.73
N THR A 130 3.62 -16.83 -5.87
CA THR A 130 4.94 -16.40 -6.39
C THR A 130 5.69 -15.51 -5.39
N ALA A 131 5.39 -15.69 -4.11
CA ALA A 131 5.91 -14.83 -3.04
C ALA A 131 7.45 -14.85 -2.94
N GLY A 132 8.09 -15.99 -3.21
CA GLY A 132 9.54 -16.09 -3.25
C GLY A 132 10.21 -15.19 -4.31
N GLU A 133 9.56 -14.98 -5.46
CA GLU A 133 10.07 -14.05 -6.47
C GLU A 133 9.89 -12.58 -6.03
N ILE A 134 8.74 -12.28 -5.41
CA ILE A 134 8.42 -10.93 -4.91
C ILE A 134 9.34 -10.55 -3.75
N ALA A 135 9.68 -11.50 -2.86
CA ALA A 135 10.55 -11.30 -1.71
C ALA A 135 11.96 -10.79 -2.06
N ARG A 136 12.41 -11.00 -3.31
CA ARG A 136 13.68 -10.43 -3.79
C ARG A 136 13.69 -8.90 -3.84
N HIS A 137 12.50 -8.30 -3.88
CA HIS A 137 12.30 -6.87 -4.06
C HIS A 137 11.52 -6.21 -2.91
N ALA A 138 11.14 -6.97 -1.88
CA ALA A 138 10.40 -6.47 -0.73
C ALA A 138 11.18 -6.73 0.56
N ASP A 139 11.18 -5.78 1.48
CA ASP A 139 11.83 -5.92 2.78
C ASP A 139 10.92 -6.60 3.80
N PHE A 140 9.61 -6.52 3.61
CA PHE A 140 8.60 -7.19 4.42
C PHE A 140 7.35 -7.51 3.62
N PHE A 141 6.54 -8.44 4.12
CA PHE A 141 5.19 -8.72 3.66
C PHE A 141 4.16 -8.35 4.71
N SER A 142 3.06 -7.77 4.26
CA SER A 142 1.80 -7.68 4.99
C SER A 142 0.74 -8.47 4.24
N PHE A 143 -0.36 -8.84 4.90
CA PHE A 143 -1.42 -9.64 4.28
C PHE A 143 -2.74 -8.87 4.27
N GLY A 144 -3.23 -8.53 3.07
CA GLY A 144 -4.53 -7.90 2.85
C GLY A 144 -5.62 -8.97 2.79
N THR A 145 -6.06 -9.46 3.97
CA THR A 145 -6.97 -10.60 4.06
C THR A 145 -8.34 -10.34 3.43
N ASN A 146 -8.82 -9.09 3.41
CA ASN A 146 -10.07 -8.75 2.74
C ASN A 146 -10.00 -9.01 1.22
N ASP A 147 -9.00 -8.42 0.55
CA ASP A 147 -8.83 -8.58 -0.90
C ASP A 147 -8.42 -10.01 -1.26
N LEU A 148 -7.57 -10.64 -0.46
CA LEU A 148 -7.17 -12.02 -0.66
C LEU A 148 -8.37 -12.98 -0.56
N THR A 149 -9.27 -12.76 0.40
CA THR A 149 -10.50 -13.53 0.56
C THR A 149 -11.43 -13.34 -0.63
N GLN A 150 -11.69 -12.08 -1.02
CA GLN A 150 -12.55 -11.78 -2.18
C GLN A 150 -12.07 -12.48 -3.44
N MET A 151 -10.77 -12.40 -3.73
CA MET A 151 -10.19 -12.98 -4.95
C MET A 151 -10.10 -14.52 -4.87
N THR A 152 -9.85 -15.07 -3.69
CA THR A 152 -9.74 -16.54 -3.50
C THR A 152 -11.10 -17.21 -3.65
N LEU A 153 -12.15 -16.59 -3.09
CA LEU A 153 -13.51 -17.13 -3.14
C LEU A 153 -14.30 -16.66 -4.38
N GLY A 154 -13.75 -15.70 -5.16
CA GLY A 154 -14.40 -15.16 -6.34
C GLY A 154 -15.68 -14.39 -6.03
N MET A 155 -15.75 -13.70 -4.89
CA MET A 155 -16.90 -12.92 -4.47
C MET A 155 -16.50 -11.54 -3.95
N SER A 156 -17.29 -10.51 -4.28
CA SER A 156 -17.21 -9.20 -3.63
C SER A 156 -17.79 -9.30 -2.23
N ARG A 157 -17.13 -8.70 -1.25
CA ARG A 157 -17.61 -8.67 0.13
C ARG A 157 -19.00 -8.03 0.23
N ASP A 158 -19.12 -6.83 -0.35
CA ASP A 158 -20.33 -6.03 -0.25
C ASP A 158 -21.54 -6.73 -0.90
N ASP A 159 -21.31 -7.33 -2.08
CA ASP A 159 -22.34 -8.07 -2.80
C ASP A 159 -22.71 -9.37 -2.07
N ALA A 160 -21.71 -10.14 -1.64
CA ALA A 160 -21.96 -11.40 -0.96
C ALA A 160 -22.72 -11.20 0.37
N GLU A 161 -22.32 -10.24 1.20
CA GLU A 161 -22.97 -9.92 2.46
C GLU A 161 -24.41 -9.38 2.26
N ALA A 162 -24.65 -8.65 1.15
CA ALA A 162 -25.97 -8.12 0.84
C ALA A 162 -26.94 -9.13 0.20
N GLU A 163 -26.43 -10.06 -0.64
CA GLU A 163 -27.29 -10.86 -1.50
C GLU A 163 -27.46 -12.32 -1.05
N PHE A 164 -26.37 -13.05 -0.77
CA PHE A 164 -26.47 -14.52 -0.61
C PHE A 164 -25.75 -15.12 0.59
N LEU A 165 -24.77 -14.43 1.20
CA LEU A 165 -23.92 -15.03 2.22
C LEU A 165 -24.69 -15.48 3.47
N LEU A 166 -25.76 -14.75 3.83
CA LEU A 166 -26.62 -15.13 4.95
C LEU A 166 -27.39 -16.44 4.68
N ALA A 167 -27.83 -16.64 3.44
CA ALA A 167 -28.47 -17.89 3.04
C ALA A 167 -27.46 -19.05 3.04
N TYR A 168 -26.25 -18.83 2.54
CA TYR A 168 -25.18 -19.84 2.55
C TYR A 168 -24.80 -20.29 3.97
N LEU A 169 -24.80 -19.35 4.91
CA LEU A 169 -24.57 -19.67 6.33
C LEU A 169 -25.74 -20.46 6.96
N ALA A 170 -26.98 -20.06 6.62
CA ALA A 170 -28.18 -20.76 7.12
C ALA A 170 -28.33 -22.19 6.56
N ASP A 171 -27.90 -22.39 5.32
CA ASP A 171 -27.89 -23.67 4.62
C ASP A 171 -26.62 -24.51 4.89
N GLU A 172 -25.71 -24.03 5.76
CA GLU A 172 -24.43 -24.67 6.11
C GLU A 172 -23.51 -24.95 4.92
N LEU A 173 -23.65 -24.17 3.82
CA LEU A 173 -22.79 -24.28 2.63
C LEU A 173 -21.40 -23.70 2.87
N VAL A 174 -21.28 -22.73 3.78
CA VAL A 174 -20.03 -22.22 4.32
C VAL A 174 -20.08 -22.28 5.85
N PRO A 175 -18.98 -22.68 6.52
CA PRO A 175 -18.99 -22.87 7.97
C PRO A 175 -19.12 -21.54 8.72
N GLU A 176 -18.51 -20.48 8.22
CA GLU A 176 -18.47 -19.14 8.84
C GLU A 176 -18.43 -18.05 7.77
N ASN A 177 -18.73 -16.80 8.17
CA ASN A 177 -18.54 -15.65 7.28
C ASN A 177 -17.04 -15.41 7.04
N PRO A 178 -16.54 -15.60 5.81
CA PRO A 178 -15.10 -15.51 5.50
C PRO A 178 -14.52 -14.09 5.62
N PHE A 179 -15.36 -13.09 5.80
CA PHE A 179 -14.96 -11.69 6.04
C PHE A 179 -14.92 -11.33 7.53
N ARG A 180 -15.39 -12.22 8.41
CA ARG A 180 -15.31 -12.07 9.88
C ARG A 180 -14.30 -13.01 10.51
N SER A 181 -14.20 -14.22 9.97
CA SER A 181 -13.24 -15.24 10.36
C SER A 181 -12.47 -15.67 9.11
N ILE A 182 -11.15 -15.84 9.23
CA ILE A 182 -10.34 -16.22 8.09
C ILE A 182 -10.69 -17.65 7.62
N ASP A 183 -10.83 -17.84 6.31
CA ASP A 183 -10.90 -19.15 5.69
C ASP A 183 -9.53 -19.84 5.79
N GLU A 184 -9.31 -20.63 6.83
CA GLU A 184 -8.04 -21.32 7.07
C GLU A 184 -7.68 -22.32 5.96
N GLN A 185 -8.68 -22.94 5.34
CA GLN A 185 -8.47 -24.00 4.35
C GLN A 185 -8.09 -23.47 2.97
N GLY A 186 -8.52 -22.26 2.62
CA GLY A 186 -8.20 -21.61 1.37
C GLY A 186 -7.23 -20.44 1.56
N VAL A 187 -7.72 -19.35 2.14
CA VAL A 187 -6.95 -18.11 2.33
C VAL A 187 -5.77 -18.33 3.29
N GLY A 188 -5.98 -19.06 4.40
CA GLY A 188 -4.93 -19.39 5.35
C GLY A 188 -3.77 -20.15 4.71
N ARG A 189 -4.05 -21.11 3.83
CA ARG A 189 -3.02 -21.86 3.11
C ARG A 189 -2.25 -21.00 2.11
N LEU A 190 -2.88 -20.01 1.50
CA LEU A 190 -2.17 -19.04 0.65
C LEU A 190 -1.22 -18.17 1.47
N ILE A 191 -1.64 -17.73 2.65
CA ILE A 191 -0.78 -16.98 3.58
C ILE A 191 0.40 -17.84 4.02
N GLU A 192 0.17 -19.07 4.46
CA GLU A 192 1.21 -20.02 4.86
C GLU A 192 2.22 -20.26 3.74
N LEU A 193 1.73 -20.48 2.52
CA LEU A 193 2.57 -20.64 1.33
C LEU A 193 3.43 -19.40 1.11
N ALA A 194 2.84 -18.20 1.15
CA ALA A 194 3.56 -16.96 0.92
C ALA A 194 4.65 -16.72 1.97
N VAL A 195 4.37 -16.99 3.25
CA VAL A 195 5.36 -16.89 4.33
C VAL A 195 6.52 -17.88 4.09
N ARG A 196 6.21 -19.13 3.77
CA ARG A 196 7.21 -20.14 3.52
C ARG A 196 8.12 -19.79 2.33
N GLU A 197 7.53 -19.45 1.19
CA GLU A 197 8.29 -19.12 -0.02
C GLU A 197 9.03 -17.79 0.10
N GLY A 198 8.42 -16.80 0.76
CA GLY A 198 9.08 -15.53 1.05
C GLY A 198 10.31 -15.71 1.92
N ARG A 199 10.19 -16.43 3.05
CA ARG A 199 11.29 -16.69 3.97
C ARG A 199 12.34 -17.67 3.42
N ALA A 200 11.99 -18.52 2.48
CA ALA A 200 12.98 -19.32 1.76
C ALA A 200 13.92 -18.45 0.89
N THR A 201 13.44 -17.30 0.43
CA THR A 201 14.23 -16.33 -0.36
C THR A 201 14.90 -15.29 0.53
N ARG A 202 14.20 -14.78 1.53
CA ARG A 202 14.65 -13.77 2.49
C ARG A 202 14.29 -14.27 3.92
N PRO A 203 15.23 -14.87 4.67
CA PRO A 203 14.93 -15.47 5.97
C PRO A 203 14.40 -14.51 7.04
N ASP A 204 14.70 -13.23 6.94
CA ASP A 204 14.32 -12.15 7.84
C ASP A 204 13.03 -11.42 7.44
N LEU A 205 12.36 -11.90 6.39
CA LEU A 205 11.11 -11.33 5.87
C LEU A 205 9.98 -11.40 6.89
#